data_026e6922f9134d4ca8acca8c057333b1
#
_entry.id   026e6922f9134d4ca8acca8c057333b1
#
_cell.length_a   1.000
_cell.length_b   1.000
_cell.length_c   1.000
_cell.angle_alpha   90.00
_cell.angle_beta   90.00
_cell.angle_gamma   90.00
#
_symmetry.space_group_name_H-M   'P 1'
#
loop_
_entity.id
_entity.type
_entity.pdbx_description
1 polymer ?
#
loop_
_entity_poly.entity_id
_entity_poly.type
_entity_poly.pdbx_seq_one_letter_code
_entity_poly.pdbx_strand_id
1 'polypeptide(L)'
;MKDNTYGSIEEDAMRRDFTCNALYYDPIKEEIWDFHQGVADVADKKLVMIGDPAERYQEDPVRILRAVRLSGKLGFEVEEQTALPITEYAGRLKNEPVARLFDEILKILFSGYSRACLKRLNELGIPEGIHPLLDALKTAEAADKRMIMLALKNTDERIRADKSVSVGFVLAAV
;
A
#
# COMPACT_ATOMS: atom_id res chain seq x y z
N MET A 1 -12.86 31.63 -7.56
CA MET A 1 -12.50 30.33 -8.15
C MET A 1 -11.01 30.39 -8.41
N LYS A 2 -10.19 29.56 -7.72
CA LYS A 2 -8.79 29.41 -8.12
C LYS A 2 -8.80 28.47 -9.32
N ASP A 3 -8.36 28.96 -10.47
CA ASP A 3 -8.12 28.12 -11.64
C ASP A 3 -7.14 27.02 -11.25
N ASN A 4 -7.56 25.76 -11.42
CA ASN A 4 -6.66 24.62 -11.31
C ASN A 4 -5.63 24.74 -12.44
N THR A 5 -4.43 25.15 -12.12
CA THR A 5 -3.30 25.07 -13.05
C THR A 5 -2.96 23.59 -13.17
N TYR A 6 -3.36 22.98 -14.28
CA TYR A 6 -2.97 21.61 -14.60
C TYR A 6 -1.47 21.61 -14.94
N GLY A 7 -0.68 20.85 -14.17
CA GLY A 7 0.72 20.62 -14.48
C GLY A 7 0.91 19.72 -15.71
N SER A 8 2.16 19.57 -16.17
CA SER A 8 2.49 18.58 -17.20
C SER A 8 2.31 17.15 -16.69
N ILE A 9 2.22 16.18 -17.60
CA ILE A 9 2.18 14.74 -17.23
C ILE A 9 3.43 14.35 -16.45
N GLU A 10 4.57 14.92 -16.79
CA GLU A 10 5.84 14.70 -16.06
C GLU A 10 5.77 15.20 -14.62
N GLU A 11 5.17 16.38 -14.39
CA GLU A 11 4.96 16.92 -13.05
C GLU A 11 3.97 16.06 -12.24
N ASP A 12 2.96 15.49 -12.88
CA ASP A 12 2.07 14.53 -12.20
C ASP A 12 2.80 13.22 -11.87
N ALA A 13 3.63 12.71 -12.80
CA ALA A 13 4.46 11.52 -12.57
C ALA A 13 5.39 11.69 -11.36
N MET A 14 6.04 12.87 -11.25
CA MET A 14 6.90 13.21 -10.10
C MET A 14 6.18 13.23 -8.75
N ARG A 15 4.88 13.49 -8.74
CA ARG A 15 4.08 13.52 -7.51
C ARG A 15 3.61 12.14 -7.06
N ARG A 16 3.69 11.12 -7.95
CA ARG A 16 3.32 9.73 -7.62
C ARG A 16 4.27 9.16 -6.59
N ASP A 17 3.84 8.07 -5.94
CA ASP A 17 4.64 7.47 -4.87
C ASP A 17 5.66 6.48 -5.43
N PHE A 18 5.26 5.63 -6.38
CA PHE A 18 6.08 4.52 -6.88
C PHE A 18 6.09 4.51 -8.40
N THR A 19 7.18 4.03 -8.98
CA THR A 19 7.40 3.98 -10.42
C THR A 19 6.32 3.16 -11.13
N CYS A 20 5.90 2.04 -10.55
CA CYS A 20 4.87 1.16 -11.12
C CYS A 20 3.49 1.80 -11.23
N ASN A 21 3.20 2.88 -10.51
CA ASN A 21 1.93 3.61 -10.59
C ASN A 21 2.04 4.99 -11.24
N ALA A 22 3.18 5.28 -11.87
CA ALA A 22 3.46 6.49 -12.63
C ALA A 22 3.62 6.23 -14.15
N LEU A 23 3.00 5.17 -14.62
CA LEU A 23 2.91 4.82 -16.04
C LEU A 23 1.64 5.41 -16.64
N TYR A 24 1.74 5.99 -17.82
CA TYR A 24 0.62 6.56 -18.57
C TYR A 24 0.49 5.86 -19.92
N TYR A 25 -0.72 5.64 -20.38
CA TYR A 25 -0.98 5.01 -21.66
C TYR A 25 -1.72 5.99 -22.57
N ASP A 26 -1.17 6.26 -23.74
CA ASP A 26 -1.84 7.00 -24.81
C ASP A 26 -2.59 5.99 -25.70
N PRO A 27 -3.94 5.96 -25.65
CA PRO A 27 -4.71 4.99 -26.43
C PRO A 27 -4.77 5.32 -27.92
N ILE A 28 -4.38 6.55 -28.33
CA ILE A 28 -4.38 6.98 -29.74
C ILE A 28 -3.10 6.52 -30.43
N LYS A 29 -1.97 6.69 -29.74
CA LYS A 29 -0.65 6.29 -30.26
C LYS A 29 -0.27 4.86 -29.87
N GLU A 30 -1.02 4.24 -28.97
CA GLU A 30 -0.71 2.94 -28.37
C GLU A 30 0.67 2.91 -27.70
N GLU A 31 1.06 4.04 -27.07
CA GLU A 31 2.36 4.22 -26.44
C GLU A 31 2.22 4.29 -24.91
N ILE A 32 3.24 3.77 -24.21
CA ILE A 32 3.40 3.93 -22.76
C ILE A 32 4.41 5.05 -22.52
N TRP A 33 4.02 6.03 -21.71
CA TRP A 33 4.91 7.09 -21.25
C TRP A 33 5.41 6.73 -19.86
N ASP A 34 6.70 6.53 -19.77
CA ASP A 34 7.41 6.10 -18.56
C ASP A 34 8.54 7.08 -18.26
N PHE A 35 8.36 7.90 -17.21
CA PHE A 35 9.32 8.92 -16.81
C PHE A 35 10.29 8.43 -15.73
N HIS A 36 10.06 7.25 -15.14
CA HIS A 36 10.76 6.78 -13.94
C HIS A 36 11.21 5.31 -14.02
N GLN A 37 11.31 4.74 -15.22
CA GLN A 37 11.67 3.34 -15.44
C GLN A 37 10.68 2.31 -14.84
N GLY A 38 9.43 2.72 -14.65
CA GLY A 38 8.39 1.89 -14.05
C GLY A 38 8.11 0.60 -14.83
N VAL A 39 8.27 0.60 -16.17
CA VAL A 39 8.12 -0.61 -17.00
C VAL A 39 9.18 -1.66 -16.64
N ALA A 40 10.44 -1.25 -16.46
CA ALA A 40 11.53 -2.15 -16.06
C ALA A 40 11.28 -2.68 -14.63
N ASP A 41 10.90 -1.81 -13.69
CA ASP A 41 10.63 -2.20 -12.31
C ASP A 41 9.45 -3.18 -12.20
N VAL A 42 8.40 -2.99 -13.02
CA VAL A 42 7.28 -3.93 -13.12
C VAL A 42 7.74 -5.29 -13.67
N ALA A 43 8.58 -5.30 -14.70
CA ALA A 43 9.15 -6.54 -15.27
C ALA A 43 10.01 -7.29 -14.23
N ASP A 44 10.79 -6.56 -13.45
CA ASP A 44 11.64 -7.08 -12.37
C ASP A 44 10.84 -7.39 -11.08
N LYS A 45 9.54 -7.06 -11.02
CA LYS A 45 8.67 -7.17 -9.83
C LYS A 45 9.23 -6.40 -8.62
N LYS A 46 9.75 -5.22 -8.86
CA LYS A 46 10.25 -4.32 -7.83
C LYS A 46 9.28 -3.18 -7.57
N LEU A 47 9.11 -2.82 -6.31
CA LEU A 47 8.41 -1.62 -5.88
C LEU A 47 9.45 -0.57 -5.52
N VAL A 48 9.58 0.44 -6.38
CA VAL A 48 10.60 1.50 -6.28
C VAL A 48 9.91 2.84 -6.02
N MET A 49 10.36 3.58 -4.99
CA MET A 49 9.89 4.94 -4.68
C MET A 49 10.39 5.93 -5.72
N ILE A 50 9.55 6.88 -6.11
CA ILE A 50 9.96 8.02 -6.94
C ILE A 50 10.55 9.10 -6.02
N GLY A 51 11.77 9.56 -6.33
CA GLY A 51 12.52 10.52 -5.52
C GLY A 51 13.28 9.87 -4.36
N ASP A 52 13.74 10.67 -3.41
CA ASP A 52 14.44 10.17 -2.23
C ASP A 52 13.47 9.52 -1.23
N PRO A 53 13.61 8.22 -0.91
CA PRO A 53 12.65 7.53 -0.05
C PRO A 53 12.57 8.10 1.37
N ALA A 54 13.68 8.58 1.95
CA ALA A 54 13.69 9.15 3.28
C ALA A 54 12.90 10.47 3.31
N GLU A 55 13.13 11.35 2.34
CA GLU A 55 12.36 12.60 2.20
C GLU A 55 10.87 12.30 1.97
N ARG A 56 10.56 11.37 1.09
CA ARG A 56 9.18 10.99 0.74
C ARG A 56 8.41 10.39 1.94
N TYR A 57 9.04 9.57 2.77
CA TYR A 57 8.42 9.06 4.01
C TYR A 57 8.34 10.12 5.10
N GLN A 58 9.26 11.07 5.12
CA GLN A 58 9.19 12.20 6.02
C GLN A 58 8.04 13.14 5.66
N GLU A 59 7.81 13.42 4.39
CA GLU A 59 6.70 14.24 3.90
C GLU A 59 5.34 13.57 4.19
N ASP A 60 5.24 12.28 3.94
CA ASP A 60 4.00 11.51 4.06
C ASP A 60 4.27 10.07 4.53
N PRO A 61 4.27 9.82 5.85
CA PRO A 61 4.49 8.48 6.40
C PRO A 61 3.47 7.43 5.94
N VAL A 62 2.27 7.82 5.51
CA VAL A 62 1.24 6.90 5.02
C VAL A 62 1.70 6.17 3.74
N ARG A 63 2.69 6.70 3.01
CA ARG A 63 3.35 5.99 1.90
C ARG A 63 3.93 4.64 2.31
N ILE A 64 4.31 4.47 3.58
CA ILE A 64 4.77 3.18 4.13
C ILE A 64 3.64 2.12 4.05
N LEU A 65 2.42 2.47 4.46
CA LEU A 65 1.27 1.56 4.34
C LEU A 65 0.90 1.30 2.87
N ARG A 66 1.11 2.28 1.99
CA ARG A 66 0.94 2.12 0.54
C ARG A 66 1.98 1.17 -0.05
N ALA A 67 3.24 1.23 0.43
CA ALA A 67 4.29 0.27 0.05
C ALA A 67 3.89 -1.15 0.47
N VAL A 68 3.44 -1.33 1.72
CA VAL A 68 2.89 -2.61 2.22
C VAL A 68 1.79 -3.14 1.32
N ARG A 69 0.81 -2.29 1.00
CA ARG A 69 -0.34 -2.67 0.18
C ARG A 69 0.05 -3.03 -1.24
N LEU A 70 0.84 -2.19 -1.91
CA LEU A 70 1.20 -2.41 -3.30
C LEU A 70 2.13 -3.61 -3.46
N SER A 71 3.16 -3.75 -2.61
CA SER A 71 4.06 -4.91 -2.66
C SER A 71 3.32 -6.22 -2.39
N GLY A 72 2.41 -6.24 -1.41
CA GLY A 72 1.58 -7.42 -1.13
C GLY A 72 0.57 -7.74 -2.24
N LYS A 73 -0.10 -6.72 -2.79
CA LYS A 73 -1.10 -6.89 -3.86
C LYS A 73 -0.49 -7.33 -5.18
N LEU A 74 0.65 -6.76 -5.56
CA LEU A 74 1.30 -7.04 -6.84
C LEU A 74 2.28 -8.23 -6.75
N GLY A 75 2.61 -8.68 -5.53
CA GLY A 75 3.65 -9.69 -5.31
C GLY A 75 5.05 -9.17 -5.65
N PHE A 76 5.26 -7.86 -5.49
CA PHE A 76 6.55 -7.20 -5.75
C PHE A 76 7.41 -7.18 -4.49
N GLU A 77 8.72 -7.25 -4.66
CA GLU A 77 9.66 -6.95 -3.59
C GLU A 77 9.86 -5.43 -3.49
N VAL A 78 9.89 -4.91 -2.26
CA VAL A 78 10.25 -3.51 -2.03
C VAL A 78 11.75 -3.37 -2.28
N GLU A 79 12.13 -2.49 -3.19
CA GLU A 79 13.54 -2.25 -3.53
C GLU A 79 14.29 -1.77 -2.29
N GLU A 80 15.58 -2.14 -2.17
CA GLU A 80 16.39 -1.97 -0.96
C GLU A 80 16.43 -0.51 -0.48
N GLN A 81 16.70 0.45 -1.37
CA GLN A 81 16.75 1.87 -1.01
C GLN A 81 15.39 2.39 -0.57
N THR A 82 14.32 1.87 -1.16
CA THR A 82 12.93 2.17 -0.79
C THR A 82 12.58 1.59 0.58
N ALA A 83 13.08 0.40 0.92
CA ALA A 83 12.78 -0.29 2.17
C ALA A 83 13.57 0.25 3.37
N LEU A 84 14.82 0.66 3.15
CA LEU A 84 15.78 0.99 4.20
C LEU A 84 15.28 2.05 5.20
N PRO A 85 14.65 3.16 4.77
CA PRO A 85 14.15 4.18 5.69
C PRO A 85 12.87 3.80 6.42
N ILE A 86 12.14 2.75 5.99
CA ILE A 86 10.82 2.41 6.55
C ILE A 86 10.88 2.25 8.07
N THR A 87 11.86 1.51 8.59
CA THR A 87 11.98 1.25 10.04
C THR A 87 12.14 2.54 10.84
N GLU A 88 12.90 3.51 10.31
CA GLU A 88 13.11 4.81 10.95
C GLU A 88 11.82 5.65 10.95
N TYR A 89 11.14 5.69 9.80
CA TYR A 89 9.99 6.59 9.62
C TYR A 89 8.64 5.97 10.01
N ALA A 90 8.54 4.65 10.16
CA ALA A 90 7.26 3.98 10.49
C ALA A 90 6.63 4.46 11.80
N GLY A 91 7.45 4.84 12.79
CA GLY A 91 6.96 5.42 14.04
C GLY A 91 6.16 6.72 13.87
N ARG A 92 6.40 7.47 12.79
CA ARG A 92 5.68 8.73 12.49
C ARG A 92 4.23 8.51 12.08
N LEU A 93 3.87 7.30 11.66
CA LEU A 93 2.47 6.94 11.39
C LEU A 93 1.54 7.23 12.57
N LYS A 94 2.04 7.17 13.81
CA LYS A 94 1.27 7.51 15.03
C LYS A 94 0.77 8.96 15.06
N ASN A 95 1.40 9.84 14.32
CA ASN A 95 1.06 11.27 14.26
C ASN A 95 0.06 11.59 13.13
N GLU A 96 -0.25 10.61 12.28
CA GLU A 96 -1.19 10.79 11.17
C GLU A 96 -2.63 10.75 11.66
N PRO A 97 -3.56 11.46 11.00
CA PRO A 97 -4.98 11.40 11.32
C PRO A 97 -5.50 9.97 11.28
N VAL A 98 -6.19 9.55 12.34
CA VAL A 98 -6.73 8.18 12.50
C VAL A 98 -7.59 7.76 11.30
N ALA A 99 -8.42 8.67 10.77
CA ALA A 99 -9.25 8.41 9.61
C ALA A 99 -8.42 8.07 8.36
N ARG A 100 -7.30 8.75 8.16
CA ARG A 100 -6.40 8.51 7.03
C ARG A 100 -5.71 7.16 7.13
N LEU A 101 -5.26 6.79 8.34
CA LEU A 101 -4.70 5.47 8.60
C LEU A 101 -5.74 4.37 8.38
N PHE A 102 -6.96 4.58 8.92
CA PHE A 102 -8.05 3.64 8.77
C PHE A 102 -8.40 3.37 7.30
N ASP A 103 -8.45 4.42 6.46
CA ASP A 103 -8.71 4.29 5.03
C ASP A 103 -7.65 3.42 4.33
N GLU A 104 -6.36 3.62 4.63
CA GLU A 104 -5.31 2.79 4.03
C GLU A 104 -5.32 1.35 4.58
N ILE A 105 -5.65 1.16 5.86
CA ILE A 105 -5.82 -0.17 6.45
C ILE A 105 -6.98 -0.90 5.77
N LEU A 106 -8.12 -0.24 5.55
CA LEU A 106 -9.22 -0.82 4.80
C LEU A 106 -8.80 -1.22 3.38
N LYS A 107 -8.04 -0.37 2.67
CA LYS A 107 -7.51 -0.71 1.34
C LYS A 107 -6.57 -1.91 1.38
N ILE A 108 -5.82 -2.13 2.46
CA ILE A 108 -5.02 -3.33 2.68
C ILE A 108 -5.94 -4.56 2.83
N LEU A 109 -6.91 -4.50 3.75
CA LEU A 109 -7.82 -5.60 4.06
C LEU A 109 -8.73 -5.98 2.90
N PHE A 110 -9.09 -5.01 2.04
CA PHE A 110 -9.95 -5.18 0.87
C PHE A 110 -9.18 -5.15 -0.46
N SER A 111 -7.86 -5.39 -0.43
CA SER A 111 -7.03 -5.44 -1.64
C SER A 111 -7.29 -6.66 -2.54
N GLY A 112 -7.95 -7.69 -2.03
CA GLY A 112 -8.02 -9.03 -2.62
C GLY A 112 -6.76 -9.88 -2.36
N TYR A 113 -5.79 -9.32 -1.62
CA TYR A 113 -4.52 -9.92 -1.26
C TYR A 113 -4.10 -9.57 0.18
N SER A 114 -5.09 -9.38 1.05
CA SER A 114 -4.91 -8.89 2.42
C SER A 114 -3.85 -9.70 3.20
N ARG A 115 -3.86 -11.02 3.07
CA ARG A 115 -2.90 -11.90 3.75
C ARG A 115 -1.47 -11.67 3.31
N ALA A 116 -1.23 -11.43 2.01
CA ALA A 116 0.08 -11.08 1.49
C ALA A 116 0.51 -9.69 1.98
N CYS A 117 -0.41 -8.72 2.01
CA CYS A 117 -0.15 -7.40 2.56
C CYS A 117 0.22 -7.46 4.06
N LEU A 118 -0.48 -8.27 4.87
CA LEU A 118 -0.16 -8.45 6.29
C LEU A 118 1.20 -9.13 6.50
N LYS A 119 1.58 -10.05 5.61
CA LYS A 119 2.93 -10.62 5.61
C LYS A 119 3.98 -9.53 5.37
N ARG A 120 3.78 -8.67 4.34
CA ARG A 120 4.67 -7.54 4.05
C ARG A 120 4.75 -6.53 5.19
N LEU A 121 3.64 -6.27 5.89
CA LEU A 121 3.59 -5.40 7.07
C LEU A 121 4.54 -5.88 8.17
N ASN A 122 4.63 -7.19 8.39
CA ASN A 122 5.56 -7.78 9.36
C ASN A 122 7.00 -7.78 8.86
N GLU A 123 7.23 -8.12 7.58
CA GLU A 123 8.57 -8.16 6.95
C GLU A 123 9.23 -6.77 6.94
N LEU A 124 8.46 -5.72 6.71
CA LEU A 124 8.93 -4.34 6.72
C LEU A 124 9.05 -3.74 8.13
N GLY A 125 8.77 -4.52 9.18
CA GLY A 125 9.01 -4.11 10.56
C GLY A 125 8.11 -2.97 11.04
N ILE A 126 6.87 -2.86 10.53
CA ILE A 126 5.95 -1.81 10.98
C ILE A 126 5.67 -1.99 12.48
N PRO A 127 5.90 -0.99 13.35
CA PRO A 127 5.75 -1.15 14.80
C PRO A 127 4.28 -1.27 15.22
N GLU A 128 4.07 -1.67 16.47
CA GLU A 128 2.77 -1.63 17.15
C GLU A 128 2.46 -0.21 17.66
N GLY A 129 1.20 -0.01 18.05
CA GLY A 129 0.72 1.27 18.59
C GLY A 129 0.50 2.35 17.53
N ILE A 130 0.36 1.96 16.25
CA ILE A 130 0.01 2.87 15.15
C ILE A 130 -1.50 3.02 15.06
N HIS A 131 -2.21 1.90 15.07
CA HIS A 131 -3.67 1.87 14.96
C HIS A 131 -4.22 0.59 15.61
N PRO A 132 -5.28 0.65 16.45
CA PRO A 132 -5.82 -0.51 17.17
C PRO A 132 -6.13 -1.71 16.26
N LEU A 133 -6.64 -1.47 15.07
CA LEU A 133 -6.96 -2.54 14.11
C LEU A 133 -5.70 -3.26 13.60
N LEU A 134 -4.59 -2.55 13.38
CA LEU A 134 -3.33 -3.18 13.01
C LEU A 134 -2.74 -3.98 14.17
N ASP A 135 -2.85 -3.44 15.37
CA ASP A 135 -2.35 -4.11 16.57
C ASP A 135 -3.13 -5.41 16.82
N ALA A 136 -4.47 -5.38 16.72
CA ALA A 136 -5.31 -6.56 16.82
C ALA A 136 -4.92 -7.66 15.80
N LEU A 137 -4.67 -7.27 14.54
CA LEU A 137 -4.22 -8.19 13.48
C LEU A 137 -2.85 -8.82 13.77
N LYS A 138 -1.96 -8.12 14.50
CA LYS A 138 -0.61 -8.58 14.82
C LYS A 138 -0.58 -9.44 16.09
N THR A 139 -1.31 -9.03 17.14
CA THR A 139 -1.22 -9.57 18.50
C THR A 139 -2.29 -10.63 18.82
N ALA A 140 -3.22 -10.89 17.88
CA ALA A 140 -4.27 -11.90 18.07
C ALA A 140 -3.71 -13.25 18.52
N GLU A 141 -4.38 -13.88 19.47
CA GLU A 141 -4.05 -15.24 19.92
C GLU A 141 -4.22 -16.28 18.80
N ALA A 142 -3.62 -17.45 18.97
CA ALA A 142 -3.56 -18.44 17.89
C ALA A 142 -4.94 -18.90 17.37
N ALA A 143 -5.96 -18.92 18.22
CA ALA A 143 -7.32 -19.30 17.83
C ALA A 143 -7.98 -18.19 17.02
N ASP A 144 -7.94 -16.94 17.52
CA ASP A 144 -8.50 -15.76 16.89
C ASP A 144 -7.78 -15.46 15.58
N LYS A 145 -6.45 -15.59 15.56
CA LYS A 145 -5.65 -15.42 14.35
C LYS A 145 -6.08 -16.38 13.23
N ARG A 146 -6.44 -17.62 13.55
CA ARG A 146 -6.95 -18.58 12.55
C ARG A 146 -8.31 -18.10 11.99
N MET A 147 -9.20 -17.62 12.85
CA MET A 147 -10.50 -17.10 12.44
C MET A 147 -10.35 -15.85 11.55
N ILE A 148 -9.54 -14.89 11.98
CA ILE A 148 -9.22 -13.68 11.22
C ILE A 148 -8.65 -14.03 9.85
N MET A 149 -7.64 -14.91 9.79
CA MET A 149 -7.01 -15.30 8.54
C MET A 149 -7.94 -16.07 7.61
N LEU A 150 -8.94 -16.80 8.13
CA LEU A 150 -9.98 -17.45 7.33
C LEU A 150 -10.98 -16.43 6.78
N ALA A 151 -11.40 -15.46 7.59
CA ALA A 151 -12.28 -14.36 7.18
C ALA A 151 -11.62 -13.53 6.06
N LEU A 152 -10.34 -13.19 6.23
CA LEU A 152 -9.56 -12.46 5.22
C LEU A 152 -9.38 -13.27 3.93
N LYS A 153 -9.08 -14.57 4.04
CA LYS A 153 -8.99 -15.46 2.88
C LYS A 153 -10.30 -15.45 2.08
N ASN A 154 -11.43 -15.63 2.76
CA ASN A 154 -12.76 -15.62 2.13
C ASN A 154 -13.05 -14.28 1.45
N THR A 155 -12.71 -13.16 2.12
CA THR A 155 -12.85 -11.81 1.58
C THR A 155 -11.99 -11.62 0.34
N ASP A 156 -10.71 -12.02 0.37
CA ASP A 156 -9.80 -11.96 -0.77
C ASP A 156 -10.33 -12.75 -1.98
N GLU A 157 -10.84 -13.97 -1.75
CA GLU A 157 -11.41 -14.82 -2.80
C GLU A 157 -12.65 -14.19 -3.42
N ARG A 158 -13.52 -13.58 -2.61
CA ARG A 158 -14.72 -12.88 -3.09
C ARG A 158 -14.36 -11.66 -3.93
N ILE A 159 -13.40 -10.84 -3.47
CA ILE A 159 -12.95 -9.65 -4.21
C ILE A 159 -12.38 -10.06 -5.58
N ARG A 160 -11.51 -11.07 -5.62
CA ARG A 160 -10.93 -11.56 -6.88
C ARG A 160 -11.97 -12.17 -7.83
N ALA A 161 -13.09 -12.63 -7.28
CA ALA A 161 -14.24 -13.17 -8.05
C ALA A 161 -15.30 -12.10 -8.35
N ASP A 162 -15.00 -10.82 -8.15
CA ASP A 162 -15.90 -9.67 -8.33
C ASP A 162 -17.24 -9.81 -7.56
N LYS A 163 -17.19 -10.41 -6.37
CA LYS A 163 -18.34 -10.58 -5.48
C LYS A 163 -18.35 -9.53 -4.38
N SER A 164 -19.55 -9.13 -3.98
CA SER A 164 -19.74 -8.17 -2.87
C SER A 164 -19.09 -8.67 -1.58
N VAL A 165 -18.49 -7.75 -0.83
CA VAL A 165 -17.87 -7.97 0.48
C VAL A 165 -18.45 -6.99 1.50
N SER A 166 -18.42 -7.37 2.78
CA SER A 166 -18.91 -6.54 3.87
C SER A 166 -17.74 -6.07 4.74
N VAL A 167 -17.62 -4.76 4.91
CA VAL A 167 -16.66 -4.17 5.85
C VAL A 167 -16.96 -4.63 7.27
N GLY A 168 -18.26 -4.62 7.66
CA GLY A 168 -18.68 -5.05 8.98
C GLY A 168 -18.30 -6.50 9.30
N PHE A 169 -18.35 -7.41 8.31
CA PHE A 169 -17.93 -8.80 8.50
C PHE A 169 -16.44 -8.91 8.84
N VAL A 170 -15.59 -8.20 8.12
CA VAL A 170 -14.14 -8.24 8.36
C VAL A 170 -13.79 -7.59 9.70
N LEU A 171 -14.40 -6.43 10.01
CA LEU A 171 -14.15 -5.75 11.28
C LEU A 171 -14.67 -6.53 12.50
N ALA A 172 -15.75 -7.30 12.34
CA ALA A 172 -16.27 -8.17 13.40
C ALA A 172 -15.42 -9.43 13.63
N ALA A 173 -14.57 -9.80 12.66
CA ALA A 173 -13.66 -10.94 12.77
C ALA A 173 -12.31 -10.58 13.39
N VAL A 174 -11.98 -9.27 13.48
CA VAL A 174 -10.75 -8.72 14.07
C VAL A 174 -11.03 -8.25 15.49
#